data_6e5b726b20f4fcd268c2dd7f48957b3d
#
_entry.id   6e5b726b20f4fcd268c2dd7f48957b3d
#
_cell.length_a   1.000
_cell.length_b   1.000
_cell.length_c   1.000
_cell.angle_alpha   90.00
_cell.angle_beta   90.00
_cell.angle_gamma   90.00
#
_symmetry.space_group_name_H-M   'P 1'
#
loop_
_entity.id
_entity.type
_entity.pdbx_description
1 polymer ?
#
loop_
_entity_poly.entity_id
_entity_poly.type
_entity_poly.pdbx_seq_one_letter_code
_entity_poly.pdbx_strand_id
1 'polypeptide(L)'
;MPPASGTRRHRGRSSTCVYCFARKTHSYLDLDTGVGFDTQIVVKVNAPELLRRQLASPRWQGEHVAMGTNVDCYQRAEGRYRLMPGILFALRERANPFSILTKGTLILRDLDLLRQSAEVTDVGVSVSVGFTDTELWRTVEPGTPAPQRRLDVVRTLTGHGIGCGVLMAPVIPFLGDEPAQLRATVRAIAAAGATSVTPLALHLRPGAREWFMAWLGQHHPHLVRRYERLYADGAYAPKWYQRRITRQVHELAEEYGIGPTRAGMPRRIAQPGPTDPTEPDGSAGAVGPAVGAAGAGPVQLTLI
;
A
#
# COMPACT_ATOMS: atom_id res chain seq x y z
N MET A 1 22.92 -14.10 -12.08
CA MET A 1 21.90 -14.59 -13.05
C MET A 1 21.46 -13.46 -13.96
N PRO A 2 21.30 -13.65 -15.27
CA PRO A 2 20.68 -12.65 -16.12
C PRO A 2 19.22 -12.43 -15.63
N PRO A 3 18.69 -11.20 -15.68
CA PRO A 3 17.30 -10.95 -15.30
C PRO A 3 16.39 -11.80 -16.20
N ALA A 4 15.38 -12.42 -15.59
CA ALA A 4 14.36 -13.15 -16.34
C ALA A 4 13.84 -12.27 -17.48
N SER A 5 13.58 -12.86 -18.65
CA SER A 5 13.07 -12.13 -19.83
C SER A 5 11.84 -11.34 -19.42
N GLY A 6 11.86 -10.00 -19.58
CA GLY A 6 10.74 -9.14 -19.20
C GLY A 6 10.98 -8.27 -17.94
N THR A 7 12.14 -8.35 -17.30
CA THR A 7 12.50 -7.43 -16.21
C THR A 7 13.58 -6.44 -16.63
N ARG A 8 13.49 -5.20 -16.16
CA ARG A 8 14.52 -4.16 -16.35
C ARG A 8 14.90 -3.55 -15.01
N ARG A 9 16.21 -3.32 -14.80
CA ARG A 9 16.69 -2.51 -13.68
C ARG A 9 16.65 -1.05 -14.08
N HIS A 10 16.00 -0.22 -13.27
CA HIS A 10 15.94 1.22 -13.42
C HIS A 10 16.74 1.88 -12.30
N ARG A 11 17.72 2.73 -12.67
CA ARG A 11 18.39 3.59 -11.69
C ARG A 11 17.58 4.86 -11.51
N GLY A 12 17.10 5.12 -10.30
CA GLY A 12 16.32 6.29 -9.95
C GLY A 12 15.93 6.23 -8.49
N ARG A 13 15.55 7.36 -7.92
CA ARG A 13 15.03 7.38 -6.54
C ARG A 13 13.66 6.73 -6.53
N SER A 14 13.51 5.69 -5.72
CA SER A 14 12.20 5.14 -5.37
C SER A 14 11.41 6.14 -4.51
N SER A 15 10.13 5.88 -4.31
CA SER A 15 9.32 6.60 -3.32
C SER A 15 9.75 6.15 -1.93
N THR A 16 10.85 6.70 -1.42
CA THR A 16 11.50 6.24 -0.19
C THR A 16 10.73 6.71 1.04
N CYS A 17 10.16 5.74 1.76
CA CYS A 17 9.67 5.94 3.12
C CYS A 17 10.64 5.26 4.08
N VAL A 18 10.98 5.91 5.19
CA VAL A 18 11.93 5.34 6.17
C VAL A 18 11.39 4.08 6.86
N TYR A 19 10.10 3.84 6.78
CA TYR A 19 9.39 2.69 7.35
C TYR A 19 8.98 1.64 6.31
N CYS A 20 9.50 1.73 5.07
CA CYS A 20 9.04 0.88 3.97
C CYS A 20 9.38 -0.60 4.20
N PHE A 21 8.37 -1.42 4.42
CA PHE A 21 8.55 -2.86 4.61
C PHE A 21 8.90 -3.60 3.31
N ALA A 22 8.67 -2.98 2.14
CA ALA A 22 9.03 -3.55 0.85
C ALA A 22 10.56 -3.66 0.65
N ARG A 23 11.39 -3.06 1.52
CA ARG A 23 12.86 -3.19 1.46
C ARG A 23 13.30 -4.66 1.40
N LYS A 24 12.63 -5.53 2.16
CA LYS A 24 12.93 -6.98 2.15
C LYS A 24 12.73 -7.63 0.77
N THR A 25 11.96 -7.04 -0.13
CA THR A 25 11.76 -7.64 -1.47
C THR A 25 13.03 -7.66 -2.30
N HIS A 26 13.98 -6.76 -2.06
CA HIS A 26 15.28 -6.75 -2.73
C HIS A 26 16.12 -7.98 -2.38
N SER A 27 15.97 -8.56 -1.17
CA SER A 27 16.71 -9.78 -0.80
C SER A 27 16.34 -10.99 -1.67
N TYR A 28 15.10 -11.07 -2.18
CA TYR A 28 14.70 -12.13 -3.12
C TYR A 28 15.35 -12.01 -4.51
N LEU A 29 15.96 -10.87 -4.78
CA LEU A 29 16.60 -10.55 -6.06
C LEU A 29 18.11 -10.41 -5.92
N ASP A 30 18.67 -10.81 -4.78
CA ASP A 30 20.08 -10.62 -4.42
C ASP A 30 20.54 -9.16 -4.56
N LEU A 31 19.65 -8.20 -4.23
CA LEU A 31 19.92 -6.78 -4.25
C LEU A 31 20.03 -6.23 -2.83
N ASP A 32 20.80 -5.14 -2.69
CA ASP A 32 20.94 -4.42 -1.44
C ASP A 32 19.58 -3.84 -0.97
N THR A 33 19.23 -4.14 0.28
CA THR A 33 17.98 -3.68 0.93
C THR A 33 18.11 -2.30 1.58
N GLY A 34 19.31 -1.75 1.65
CA GLY A 34 19.61 -0.42 2.16
C GLY A 34 19.47 0.66 1.08
N VAL A 35 20.58 1.34 0.77
CA VAL A 35 20.64 2.41 -0.25
C VAL A 35 20.30 1.86 -1.65
N GLY A 36 20.62 0.59 -1.92
CA GLY A 36 20.27 -0.07 -3.17
C GLY A 36 18.76 -0.11 -3.41
N PHE A 37 17.94 -0.36 -2.38
CA PHE A 37 16.49 -0.29 -2.47
C PHE A 37 16.00 1.10 -2.89
N ASP A 38 16.63 2.15 -2.40
CA ASP A 38 16.24 3.53 -2.69
C ASP A 38 16.68 4.01 -4.08
N THR A 39 17.65 3.33 -4.70
CA THR A 39 18.28 3.76 -5.96
C THR A 39 18.09 2.81 -7.13
N GLN A 40 17.64 1.59 -6.88
CA GLN A 40 17.43 0.56 -7.92
C GLN A 40 16.00 0.05 -7.87
N ILE A 41 15.29 0.18 -8.97
CA ILE A 41 13.93 -0.31 -9.12
C ILE A 41 13.92 -1.43 -10.17
N VAL A 42 13.35 -2.58 -9.81
CA VAL A 42 13.14 -3.68 -10.76
C VAL A 42 11.76 -3.55 -11.37
N VAL A 43 11.71 -3.44 -12.70
CA VAL A 43 10.46 -3.21 -13.43
C VAL A 43 10.15 -4.42 -14.30
N LYS A 44 8.97 -5.03 -14.13
CA LYS A 44 8.43 -6.12 -14.95
C LYS A 44 7.76 -5.52 -16.19
N VAL A 45 8.53 -5.24 -17.23
CA VAL A 45 8.05 -4.52 -18.41
C VAL A 45 6.99 -5.28 -19.22
N ASN A 46 6.90 -6.59 -19.05
CA ASN A 46 5.91 -7.45 -19.71
C ASN A 46 4.67 -7.75 -18.82
N ALA A 47 4.52 -7.05 -17.68
CA ALA A 47 3.42 -7.30 -16.75
C ALA A 47 2.02 -7.17 -17.41
N PRO A 48 1.74 -6.17 -18.26
CA PRO A 48 0.42 -6.05 -18.90
C PRO A 48 0.10 -7.25 -19.81
N GLU A 49 1.08 -7.73 -20.55
CA GLU A 49 0.91 -8.88 -21.46
C GLU A 49 0.71 -10.19 -20.68
N LEU A 50 1.51 -10.40 -19.63
CA LEU A 50 1.37 -11.57 -18.75
C LEU A 50 0.00 -11.59 -18.08
N LEU A 51 -0.44 -10.45 -17.55
CA LEU A 51 -1.76 -10.31 -16.94
C LEU A 51 -2.87 -10.64 -17.93
N ARG A 52 -2.83 -10.08 -19.15
CA ARG A 52 -3.85 -10.38 -20.19
C ARG A 52 -3.94 -11.86 -20.49
N ARG A 53 -2.80 -12.55 -20.60
CA ARG A 53 -2.76 -14.02 -20.80
C ARG A 53 -3.34 -14.77 -19.61
N GLN A 54 -3.01 -14.34 -18.39
CA GLN A 54 -3.52 -14.98 -17.16
C GLN A 54 -5.03 -14.81 -17.02
N LEU A 55 -5.56 -13.61 -17.24
CA LEU A 55 -6.99 -13.32 -17.19
C LEU A 55 -7.78 -14.05 -18.31
N ALA A 56 -7.12 -14.40 -19.41
CA ALA A 56 -7.73 -15.19 -20.49
C ALA A 56 -7.75 -16.70 -20.20
N SER A 57 -7.05 -17.16 -19.16
CA SER A 57 -7.00 -18.58 -18.82
C SER A 57 -8.36 -19.09 -18.35
N PRO A 58 -8.84 -20.28 -18.80
CA PRO A 58 -10.05 -20.90 -18.27
C PRO A 58 -10.00 -21.21 -16.77
N ARG A 59 -8.81 -21.22 -16.17
CA ARG A 59 -8.61 -21.43 -14.72
C ARG A 59 -8.82 -20.17 -13.90
N TRP A 60 -8.84 -19.00 -14.52
CA TRP A 60 -9.07 -17.73 -13.82
C TRP A 60 -10.55 -17.59 -13.47
N GLN A 61 -10.85 -17.41 -12.19
CA GLN A 61 -12.22 -17.36 -11.67
C GLN A 61 -12.74 -15.93 -11.43
N GLY A 62 -12.05 -14.92 -11.93
CA GLY A 62 -12.44 -13.53 -11.73
C GLY A 62 -12.08 -12.99 -10.33
N GLU A 63 -11.03 -13.53 -9.71
CA GLU A 63 -10.58 -13.12 -8.39
C GLU A 63 -10.21 -11.63 -8.36
N HIS A 64 -10.50 -10.98 -7.23
CA HIS A 64 -10.18 -9.57 -7.04
C HIS A 64 -8.68 -9.32 -7.03
N VAL A 65 -8.21 -8.41 -7.89
CA VAL A 65 -6.80 -8.04 -8.01
C VAL A 65 -6.52 -6.79 -7.19
N ALA A 66 -5.71 -6.90 -6.12
CA ALA A 66 -5.26 -5.77 -5.31
C ALA A 66 -3.86 -5.30 -5.74
N MET A 67 -3.74 -4.02 -6.10
CA MET A 67 -2.50 -3.40 -6.56
C MET A 67 -1.99 -2.32 -5.60
N GLY A 68 -0.67 -2.20 -5.48
CA GLY A 68 -0.04 -1.16 -4.64
C GLY A 68 0.06 -1.50 -3.15
N THR A 69 -0.27 -2.72 -2.74
CA THR A 69 -0.23 -3.14 -1.34
C THR A 69 1.18 -3.42 -0.82
N ASN A 70 2.09 -3.79 -1.69
CA ASN A 70 3.51 -4.03 -1.35
C ASN A 70 4.40 -2.90 -1.89
N VAL A 71 4.39 -2.69 -3.20
CA VAL A 71 5.10 -1.59 -3.86
C VAL A 71 4.07 -0.72 -4.57
N ASP A 72 4.25 0.60 -4.51
CA ASP A 72 3.33 1.54 -5.13
C ASP A 72 3.35 1.40 -6.66
N CYS A 73 2.21 1.05 -7.25
CA CYS A 73 2.08 0.86 -8.69
C CYS A 73 2.16 2.18 -9.49
N TYR A 74 1.95 3.33 -8.83
CA TYR A 74 2.11 4.66 -9.42
C TYR A 74 3.36 5.39 -8.92
N GLN A 75 4.40 4.65 -8.50
CA GLN A 75 5.68 5.23 -8.19
C GLN A 75 6.34 5.92 -9.41
N ARG A 76 7.41 6.69 -9.20
CA ARG A 76 8.05 7.49 -10.25
C ARG A 76 8.44 6.71 -11.53
N ALA A 77 8.83 5.43 -11.39
CA ALA A 77 9.17 4.58 -12.53
C ALA A 77 7.98 4.42 -13.49
N GLU A 78 6.74 4.43 -12.98
CA GLU A 78 5.52 4.34 -13.80
C GLU A 78 5.39 5.50 -14.79
N GLY A 79 5.90 6.68 -14.47
CA GLY A 79 5.95 7.82 -15.39
C GLY A 79 6.73 7.52 -16.68
N ARG A 80 7.76 6.69 -16.58
CA ARG A 80 8.60 6.26 -17.72
C ARG A 80 8.06 5.01 -18.42
N TYR A 81 7.70 3.99 -17.65
CA TYR A 81 7.39 2.65 -18.20
C TYR A 81 5.94 2.51 -18.61
N ARG A 82 5.03 3.30 -18.05
CA ARG A 82 3.60 3.37 -18.40
C ARG A 82 2.93 1.99 -18.46
N LEU A 83 3.15 1.17 -17.44
CA LEU A 83 2.60 -0.18 -17.37
C LEU A 83 1.14 -0.19 -16.92
N MET A 84 0.76 0.75 -16.03
CA MET A 84 -0.58 0.81 -15.46
C MET A 84 -1.69 0.94 -16.51
N PRO A 85 -1.57 1.77 -17.57
CA PRO A 85 -2.62 1.81 -18.61
C PRO A 85 -2.88 0.44 -19.24
N GLY A 86 -1.83 -0.32 -19.54
CA GLY A 86 -1.97 -1.65 -20.13
C GLY A 86 -2.56 -2.69 -19.14
N ILE A 87 -2.25 -2.56 -17.86
CA ILE A 87 -2.79 -3.40 -16.79
C ILE A 87 -4.29 -3.12 -16.60
N LEU A 88 -4.67 -1.84 -16.47
CA LEU A 88 -6.06 -1.42 -16.30
C LEU A 88 -6.92 -1.81 -17.51
N PHE A 89 -6.35 -1.66 -18.72
CA PHE A 89 -7.01 -2.09 -19.95
C PHE A 89 -7.31 -3.59 -19.93
N ALA A 90 -6.32 -4.43 -19.55
CA ALA A 90 -6.51 -5.88 -19.47
C ALA A 90 -7.58 -6.28 -18.43
N LEU A 91 -7.62 -5.62 -17.27
CA LEU A 91 -8.62 -5.85 -16.25
C LEU A 91 -10.02 -5.45 -16.72
N ARG A 92 -10.15 -4.26 -17.37
CA ARG A 92 -11.40 -3.78 -17.94
C ARG A 92 -11.94 -4.72 -19.02
N GLU A 93 -11.10 -5.17 -19.97
CA GLU A 93 -11.50 -6.10 -21.04
C GLU A 93 -12.13 -7.40 -20.51
N ARG A 94 -11.75 -7.81 -19.32
CA ARG A 94 -12.26 -9.04 -18.68
C ARG A 94 -13.28 -8.75 -17.58
N ALA A 95 -13.71 -7.50 -17.43
CA ALA A 95 -14.57 -7.08 -16.32
C ALA A 95 -14.08 -7.61 -14.96
N ASN A 96 -12.74 -7.69 -14.76
CA ASN A 96 -12.16 -8.26 -13.56
C ASN A 96 -12.13 -7.21 -12.44
N PRO A 97 -12.67 -7.51 -11.25
CA PRO A 97 -12.65 -6.57 -10.14
C PRO A 97 -11.23 -6.29 -9.64
N PHE A 98 -10.95 -5.05 -9.30
CA PHE A 98 -9.64 -4.66 -8.79
C PHE A 98 -9.67 -3.49 -7.82
N SER A 99 -8.60 -3.35 -7.06
CA SER A 99 -8.36 -2.17 -6.23
C SER A 99 -6.93 -1.67 -6.35
N ILE A 100 -6.78 -0.35 -6.13
CA ILE A 100 -5.51 0.36 -6.18
C ILE A 100 -5.30 1.07 -4.86
N LEU A 101 -4.12 0.89 -4.27
CA LEU A 101 -3.61 1.71 -3.18
C LEU A 101 -2.36 2.44 -3.65
N THR A 102 -2.33 3.76 -3.51
CA THR A 102 -1.18 4.55 -3.98
C THR A 102 -0.91 5.78 -3.10
N LYS A 103 0.34 6.26 -3.12
CA LYS A 103 0.75 7.61 -2.74
C LYS A 103 0.98 8.50 -3.98
N GLY A 104 0.99 7.88 -5.17
CA GLY A 104 1.36 8.53 -6.43
C GLY A 104 0.27 9.41 -7.03
N THR A 105 0.65 10.59 -7.50
CA THR A 105 -0.27 11.49 -8.22
C THR A 105 -0.46 11.09 -9.68
N LEU A 106 0.36 10.18 -10.20
CA LEU A 106 0.28 9.68 -11.58
C LEU A 106 -1.01 8.92 -11.88
N ILE A 107 -1.74 8.47 -10.86
CA ILE A 107 -3.05 7.82 -11.05
C ILE A 107 -4.04 8.72 -11.81
N LEU A 108 -3.93 10.03 -11.68
CA LEU A 108 -4.79 10.98 -12.39
C LEU A 108 -4.59 10.98 -13.91
N ARG A 109 -3.44 10.49 -14.40
CA ARG A 109 -3.23 10.27 -15.84
C ARG A 109 -4.20 9.25 -16.41
N ASP A 110 -4.58 8.27 -15.60
CA ASP A 110 -5.38 7.13 -16.04
C ASP A 110 -6.86 7.25 -15.60
N LEU A 111 -7.30 8.48 -15.27
CA LEU A 111 -8.64 8.79 -14.75
C LEU A 111 -9.77 8.26 -15.63
N ASP A 112 -9.69 8.52 -16.96
CA ASP A 112 -10.71 8.08 -17.91
C ASP A 112 -10.79 6.56 -17.99
N LEU A 113 -9.64 5.88 -17.91
CA LEU A 113 -9.60 4.43 -17.93
C LEU A 113 -10.17 3.82 -16.64
N LEU A 114 -9.96 4.48 -15.49
CA LEU A 114 -10.58 4.09 -14.22
C LEU A 114 -12.10 4.26 -14.27
N ARG A 115 -12.61 5.37 -14.83
CA ARG A 115 -14.04 5.58 -15.01
C ARG A 115 -14.65 4.50 -15.91
N GLN A 116 -14.08 4.27 -17.08
CA GLN A 116 -14.53 3.23 -17.99
C GLN A 116 -14.47 1.82 -17.37
N SER A 117 -13.50 1.57 -16.50
CA SER A 117 -13.43 0.29 -15.77
C SER A 117 -14.57 0.18 -14.75
N ALA A 118 -14.89 1.27 -14.04
CA ALA A 118 -15.98 1.28 -13.07
C ALA A 118 -17.39 1.09 -13.68
N GLU A 119 -17.53 1.29 -15.00
CA GLU A 119 -18.76 1.01 -15.74
C GLU A 119 -19.00 -0.50 -15.95
N VAL A 120 -17.94 -1.32 -15.91
CA VAL A 120 -18.02 -2.75 -16.27
C VAL A 120 -17.62 -3.69 -15.13
N THR A 121 -16.98 -3.18 -14.06
CA THR A 121 -16.53 -4.00 -12.93
C THR A 121 -16.38 -3.18 -11.65
N ASP A 122 -16.19 -3.86 -10.52
CA ASP A 122 -15.91 -3.20 -9.24
C ASP A 122 -14.49 -2.63 -9.22
N VAL A 123 -14.38 -1.31 -9.09
CA VAL A 123 -13.12 -0.57 -9.00
C VAL A 123 -13.00 0.12 -7.65
N GLY A 124 -11.99 -0.23 -6.88
CA GLY A 124 -11.66 0.44 -5.64
C GLY A 124 -10.41 1.30 -5.77
N VAL A 125 -10.46 2.54 -5.30
CA VAL A 125 -9.27 3.39 -5.22
C VAL A 125 -9.09 3.90 -3.80
N SER A 126 -7.86 3.79 -3.31
CA SER A 126 -7.46 4.35 -2.03
C SER A 126 -6.14 5.11 -2.16
N VAL A 127 -6.06 6.25 -1.50
CA VAL A 127 -4.84 7.06 -1.42
C VAL A 127 -4.29 6.98 0.00
N SER A 128 -2.99 6.75 0.12
CA SER A 128 -2.35 6.69 1.45
C SER A 128 -1.96 8.09 1.93
N VAL A 129 -2.57 8.54 3.04
CA VAL A 129 -2.26 9.81 3.72
C VAL A 129 -2.20 9.53 5.22
N GLY A 130 -1.01 9.30 5.76
CA GLY A 130 -0.82 8.98 7.19
C GLY A 130 -0.93 10.19 8.12
N PHE A 131 -0.58 11.36 7.61
CA PHE A 131 -0.55 12.63 8.35
C PHE A 131 -0.51 13.79 7.34
N THR A 132 -0.77 15.02 7.81
CA THR A 132 -0.72 16.24 7.00
C THR A 132 0.47 17.15 7.34
N ASP A 133 1.24 16.81 8.36
CA ASP A 133 2.42 17.56 8.76
C ASP A 133 3.51 17.50 7.68
N THR A 134 3.89 18.67 7.17
CA THR A 134 4.85 18.81 6.07
C THR A 134 6.29 18.59 6.54
N GLU A 135 6.63 18.95 7.78
CA GLU A 135 7.98 18.76 8.32
C GLU A 135 8.21 17.27 8.57
N LEU A 136 7.24 16.59 9.17
CA LEU A 136 7.29 15.14 9.33
C LEU A 136 7.39 14.46 7.96
N TRP A 137 6.58 14.87 6.98
CA TRP A 137 6.65 14.31 5.61
C TRP A 137 8.04 14.43 5.00
N ARG A 138 8.69 15.60 5.10
CA ARG A 138 10.02 15.83 4.51
C ARG A 138 11.06 14.84 5.02
N THR A 139 10.94 14.40 6.26
CA THR A 139 11.92 13.52 6.90
C THR A 139 11.56 12.04 6.76
N VAL A 140 10.28 11.67 6.85
CA VAL A 140 9.87 10.25 6.83
C VAL A 140 9.48 9.74 5.44
N GLU A 141 9.06 10.60 4.53
CA GLU A 141 8.60 10.24 3.18
C GLU A 141 9.21 11.12 2.06
N PRO A 142 10.49 11.42 2.06
CA PRO A 142 11.12 12.45 1.21
C PRO A 142 10.98 12.17 -0.30
N GLY A 143 10.70 10.94 -0.69
CA GLY A 143 10.56 10.54 -2.09
C GLY A 143 9.12 10.53 -2.62
N THR A 144 8.13 10.80 -1.76
CA THR A 144 6.70 10.71 -2.11
C THR A 144 6.11 12.09 -2.42
N PRO A 145 4.98 12.17 -3.12
CA PRO A 145 4.21 13.41 -3.20
C PRO A 145 3.81 13.93 -1.81
N ALA A 146 3.83 15.24 -1.62
CA ALA A 146 3.42 15.86 -0.35
C ALA A 146 1.98 15.48 0.02
N PRO A 147 1.62 15.42 1.32
CA PRO A 147 0.28 15.05 1.76
C PRO A 147 -0.84 15.85 1.07
N GLN A 148 -0.65 17.16 0.91
CA GLN A 148 -1.63 18.00 0.21
C GLN A 148 -1.85 17.53 -1.24
N ARG A 149 -0.79 17.18 -1.97
CA ARG A 149 -0.91 16.68 -3.35
C ARG A 149 -1.66 15.35 -3.42
N ARG A 150 -1.56 14.53 -2.39
CA ARG A 150 -2.32 13.26 -2.29
C ARG A 150 -3.80 13.54 -1.98
N LEU A 151 -4.10 14.53 -1.14
CA LEU A 151 -5.48 15.00 -0.91
C LEU A 151 -6.10 15.62 -2.17
N ASP A 152 -5.30 16.31 -3.00
CA ASP A 152 -5.76 16.80 -4.30
C ASP A 152 -6.13 15.64 -5.25
N VAL A 153 -5.39 14.51 -5.19
CA VAL A 153 -5.77 13.28 -5.91
C VAL A 153 -7.13 12.76 -5.45
N VAL A 154 -7.35 12.68 -4.14
CA VAL A 154 -8.66 12.25 -3.59
C VAL A 154 -9.77 13.16 -4.12
N ARG A 155 -9.61 14.49 -4.01
CA ARG A 155 -10.59 15.48 -4.48
C ARG A 155 -10.88 15.33 -5.98
N THR A 156 -9.84 15.13 -6.79
CA THR A 156 -10.00 14.97 -8.22
C THR A 156 -10.76 13.70 -8.56
N LEU A 157 -10.40 12.56 -7.96
CA LEU A 157 -11.09 11.28 -8.20
C LEU A 157 -12.56 11.36 -7.80
N THR A 158 -12.86 11.85 -6.60
CA THR A 158 -14.25 11.97 -6.12
C THR A 158 -15.08 12.97 -6.93
N GLY A 159 -14.46 14.08 -7.33
CA GLY A 159 -15.09 15.07 -8.22
C GLY A 159 -15.43 14.53 -9.62
N HIS A 160 -14.78 13.44 -10.05
CA HIS A 160 -15.08 12.73 -11.29
C HIS A 160 -15.94 11.46 -11.09
N GLY A 161 -16.56 11.30 -9.92
CA GLY A 161 -17.47 10.21 -9.61
C GLY A 161 -16.78 8.89 -9.23
N ILE A 162 -15.46 8.89 -9.06
CA ILE A 162 -14.72 7.71 -8.58
C ILE A 162 -14.62 7.79 -7.07
N GLY A 163 -15.31 6.89 -6.34
CA GLY A 163 -15.19 6.79 -4.89
C GLY A 163 -13.74 6.52 -4.48
N CYS A 164 -13.17 7.41 -3.64
CA CYS A 164 -11.80 7.28 -3.18
C CYS A 164 -11.74 7.20 -1.65
N GLY A 165 -11.26 6.06 -1.14
CA GLY A 165 -10.94 5.91 0.28
C GLY A 165 -9.56 6.49 0.63
N VAL A 166 -9.33 6.76 1.91
CA VAL A 166 -8.01 7.11 2.41
C VAL A 166 -7.52 6.04 3.38
N LEU A 167 -6.36 5.46 3.06
CA LEU A 167 -5.61 4.68 4.03
C LEU A 167 -4.73 5.63 4.84
N MET A 168 -5.14 5.92 6.09
CA MET A 168 -4.38 6.73 7.03
C MET A 168 -3.22 5.90 7.60
N ALA A 169 -2.20 5.65 6.77
CA ALA A 169 -1.11 4.72 7.04
C ALA A 169 0.25 5.23 6.58
N PRO A 170 1.23 5.13 7.48
CA PRO A 170 1.06 4.79 8.89
C PRO A 170 0.69 5.99 9.76
N VAL A 171 -0.06 5.75 10.82
CA VAL A 171 -0.05 6.64 11.99
C VAL A 171 1.24 6.34 12.76
N ILE A 172 2.11 7.34 12.85
CA ILE A 172 3.46 7.18 13.43
C ILE A 172 3.39 7.51 14.92
N PRO A 173 3.64 6.53 15.82
CA PRO A 173 3.57 6.76 17.27
C PRO A 173 4.46 7.93 17.71
N PHE A 174 3.95 8.79 18.59
CA PHE A 174 4.64 9.94 19.19
C PHE A 174 5.07 11.05 18.21
N LEU A 175 4.81 10.90 16.91
CA LEU A 175 5.15 11.88 15.87
C LEU A 175 3.95 12.34 15.05
N GLY A 176 2.92 11.51 14.95
CA GLY A 176 1.72 11.81 14.15
C GLY A 176 0.43 11.33 14.81
N ASP A 177 0.45 10.97 16.08
CA ASP A 177 -0.66 10.33 16.80
C ASP A 177 -1.25 11.17 17.94
N GLU A 178 -0.84 12.42 18.06
CA GLU A 178 -1.48 13.35 19.02
C GLU A 178 -2.91 13.67 18.56
N PRO A 179 -3.86 13.85 19.50
CA PRO A 179 -5.27 14.10 19.18
C PRO A 179 -5.47 15.28 18.20
N ALA A 180 -4.70 16.36 18.36
CA ALA A 180 -4.77 17.51 17.48
C ALA A 180 -4.29 17.19 16.03
N GLN A 181 -3.23 16.37 15.89
CA GLN A 181 -2.69 15.94 14.60
C GLN A 181 -3.64 14.97 13.90
N LEU A 182 -4.21 14.00 14.65
CA LEU A 182 -5.22 13.09 14.11
C LEU A 182 -6.44 13.86 13.60
N ARG A 183 -6.95 14.81 14.41
CA ARG A 183 -8.07 15.69 14.04
C ARG A 183 -7.77 16.49 12.78
N ALA A 184 -6.62 17.15 12.71
CA ALA A 184 -6.22 17.93 11.55
C ALA A 184 -6.15 17.07 10.29
N THR A 185 -5.61 15.86 10.39
CA THR A 185 -5.48 14.91 9.27
C THR A 185 -6.86 14.42 8.81
N VAL A 186 -7.73 13.97 9.72
CA VAL A 186 -9.07 13.46 9.36
C VAL A 186 -9.92 14.58 8.78
N ARG A 187 -9.87 15.79 9.34
CA ARG A 187 -10.55 16.97 8.77
C ARG A 187 -10.10 17.26 7.35
N ALA A 188 -8.80 17.19 7.05
CA ALA A 188 -8.28 17.41 5.71
C ALA A 188 -8.71 16.30 4.73
N ILE A 189 -8.78 15.05 5.19
CA ILE A 189 -9.28 13.91 4.43
C ILE A 189 -10.76 14.09 4.09
N ALA A 190 -11.59 14.52 5.07
CA ALA A 190 -13.00 14.81 4.86
C ALA A 190 -13.19 15.95 3.84
N ALA A 191 -12.45 17.06 4.01
CA ALA A 191 -12.48 18.21 3.10
C ALA A 191 -12.04 17.88 1.67
N ALA A 192 -11.28 16.80 1.48
CA ALA A 192 -10.93 16.26 0.16
C ALA A 192 -12.05 15.39 -0.45
N GLY A 193 -13.13 15.12 0.27
CA GLY A 193 -14.25 14.32 -0.21
C GLY A 193 -14.00 12.81 -0.16
N ALA A 194 -13.11 12.35 0.72
CA ALA A 194 -12.85 10.91 0.87
C ALA A 194 -14.14 10.17 1.27
N THR A 195 -14.35 9.01 0.66
CA THR A 195 -15.52 8.17 0.93
C THR A 195 -15.37 7.27 2.15
N SER A 196 -14.13 7.05 2.59
CA SER A 196 -13.80 6.28 3.80
C SER A 196 -12.41 6.65 4.32
N VAL A 197 -12.15 6.39 5.60
CA VAL A 197 -10.82 6.48 6.19
C VAL A 197 -10.54 5.22 7.02
N THR A 198 -9.38 4.62 6.77
CA THR A 198 -8.92 3.43 7.50
C THR A 198 -7.57 3.72 8.14
N PRO A 199 -7.47 3.83 9.46
CA PRO A 199 -6.20 4.05 10.13
C PRO A 199 -5.41 2.75 10.27
N LEU A 200 -4.10 2.86 10.12
CA LEU A 200 -3.17 1.77 10.38
C LEU A 200 -1.97 2.29 11.16
N ALA A 201 -1.78 1.80 12.37
CA ALA A 201 -0.60 2.12 13.17
C ALA A 201 0.67 1.58 12.49
N LEU A 202 1.78 2.31 12.62
CA LEU A 202 3.07 1.88 12.10
C LEU A 202 3.40 0.46 12.55
N HIS A 203 3.86 -0.37 11.62
CA HIS A 203 4.45 -1.67 11.92
C HIS A 203 5.90 -1.70 11.41
N LEU A 204 6.77 -2.28 12.23
CA LEU A 204 8.21 -2.33 12.01
C LEU A 204 8.65 -3.78 11.80
N ARG A 205 8.46 -4.29 10.59
CA ARG A 205 8.92 -5.63 10.20
C ARG A 205 10.44 -5.67 10.10
N PRO A 206 11.07 -6.84 10.27
CA PRO A 206 12.50 -6.99 10.06
C PRO A 206 12.98 -6.39 8.73
N GLY A 207 14.10 -5.71 8.74
CA GLY A 207 14.62 -4.92 7.61
C GLY A 207 14.12 -3.48 7.59
N ALA A 208 12.82 -3.25 7.79
CA ALA A 208 12.27 -1.89 7.93
C ALA A 208 12.51 -1.33 9.34
N ARG A 209 12.50 -2.19 10.36
CA ARG A 209 12.73 -1.78 11.76
C ARG A 209 14.11 -1.15 11.94
N GLU A 210 15.14 -1.81 11.49
CA GLU A 210 16.53 -1.39 11.63
C GLU A 210 16.72 -0.03 10.94
N TRP A 211 16.16 0.12 9.73
CA TRP A 211 16.22 1.34 8.96
C TRP A 211 15.48 2.50 9.63
N PHE A 212 14.25 2.23 10.11
CA PHE A 212 13.46 3.23 10.83
C PHE A 212 14.11 3.63 12.14
N MET A 213 14.63 2.69 12.93
CA MET A 213 15.28 2.98 14.22
C MET A 213 16.58 3.76 14.05
N ALA A 214 17.33 3.51 12.96
CA ALA A 214 18.51 4.30 12.64
C ALA A 214 18.12 5.76 12.29
N TRP A 215 17.08 5.96 11.47
CA TRP A 215 16.52 7.27 11.19
C TRP A 215 16.00 7.97 12.47
N LEU A 216 15.28 7.24 13.32
CA LEU A 216 14.73 7.77 14.58
C LEU A 216 15.85 8.23 15.51
N GLY A 217 16.94 7.46 15.60
CA GLY A 217 18.13 7.82 16.40
C GLY A 217 18.79 9.11 15.95
N GLN A 218 18.75 9.42 14.65
CA GLN A 218 19.31 10.64 14.08
C GLN A 218 18.42 11.87 14.26
N HIS A 219 17.10 11.72 14.12
CA HIS A 219 16.15 12.83 14.07
C HIS A 219 15.41 13.05 15.39
N HIS A 220 15.16 11.97 16.14
CA HIS A 220 14.38 11.99 17.40
C HIS A 220 14.98 11.06 18.45
N PRO A 221 16.25 11.25 18.87
CA PRO A 221 16.99 10.33 19.77
C PRO A 221 16.24 10.09 21.09
N HIS A 222 15.51 11.08 21.59
CA HIS A 222 14.72 11.00 22.82
C HIS A 222 13.52 10.00 22.73
N LEU A 223 13.11 9.61 21.52
CA LEU A 223 12.02 8.66 21.30
C LEU A 223 12.49 7.21 21.20
N VAL A 224 13.78 6.94 20.97
CA VAL A 224 14.32 5.59 20.72
C VAL A 224 13.85 4.60 21.79
N ARG A 225 14.07 4.91 23.08
CA ARG A 225 13.66 4.02 24.18
C ARG A 225 12.14 3.82 24.26
N ARG A 226 11.35 4.81 23.83
CA ARG A 226 9.88 4.68 23.79
C ARG A 226 9.44 3.73 22.71
N TYR A 227 10.08 3.76 21.53
CA TYR A 227 9.85 2.82 20.45
C TYR A 227 10.29 1.41 20.79
N GLU A 228 11.47 1.23 21.39
CA GLU A 228 11.94 -0.06 21.87
C GLU A 228 10.92 -0.74 22.78
N ARG A 229 10.35 0.02 23.74
CA ARG A 229 9.30 -0.49 24.62
C ARG A 229 7.98 -0.76 23.89
N LEU A 230 7.56 0.15 23.00
CA LEU A 230 6.28 -0.01 22.29
C LEU A 230 6.29 -1.23 21.35
N TYR A 231 7.45 -1.55 20.76
CA TYR A 231 7.62 -2.66 19.84
C TYR A 231 8.46 -3.81 20.45
N ALA A 232 8.45 -3.96 21.77
CA ALA A 232 9.20 -5.02 22.44
C ALA A 232 8.72 -6.42 22.03
N ASP A 233 7.42 -6.59 21.83
CA ASP A 233 6.77 -7.87 21.52
C ASP A 233 6.75 -8.19 20.02
N GLY A 234 7.42 -7.40 19.17
CA GLY A 234 7.52 -7.71 17.74
C GLY A 234 7.30 -6.52 16.81
N ALA A 235 6.84 -6.83 15.60
CA ALA A 235 6.73 -5.86 14.51
C ALA A 235 5.53 -4.91 14.63
N TYR A 236 4.55 -5.25 15.43
CA TYR A 236 3.29 -4.50 15.55
C TYR A 236 3.20 -3.78 16.89
N ALA A 237 2.67 -2.57 16.87
CA ALA A 237 2.32 -1.89 18.12
C ALA A 237 1.28 -2.72 18.89
N PRO A 238 1.26 -2.66 20.24
CA PRO A 238 0.34 -3.42 21.06
C PRO A 238 -1.14 -3.19 20.68
N LYS A 239 -1.99 -4.20 20.88
CA LYS A 239 -3.42 -4.15 20.54
C LYS A 239 -4.15 -2.96 21.16
N TRP A 240 -3.80 -2.58 22.41
CA TRP A 240 -4.40 -1.42 23.05
C TRP A 240 -4.09 -0.12 22.30
N TYR A 241 -2.86 0.04 21.80
CA TYR A 241 -2.46 1.21 21.02
C TYR A 241 -3.22 1.25 19.68
N GLN A 242 -3.23 0.12 18.94
CA GLN A 242 -3.96 0.03 17.68
C GLN A 242 -5.44 0.37 17.85
N ARG A 243 -6.10 -0.18 18.91
CA ARG A 243 -7.51 0.11 19.22
C ARG A 243 -7.74 1.58 19.57
N ARG A 244 -6.82 2.20 20.30
CA ARG A 244 -6.89 3.64 20.62
C ARG A 244 -6.92 4.47 19.33
N ILE A 245 -5.97 4.25 18.44
CA ILE A 245 -5.87 5.00 17.17
C ILE A 245 -7.12 4.74 16.31
N THR A 246 -7.52 3.49 16.16
CA THR A 246 -8.70 3.13 15.37
C THR A 246 -9.96 3.82 15.89
N ARG A 247 -10.19 3.78 17.18
CA ARG A 247 -11.35 4.43 17.80
C ARG A 247 -11.32 5.96 17.59
N GLN A 248 -10.20 6.62 17.90
CA GLN A 248 -10.09 8.07 17.76
C GLN A 248 -10.30 8.53 16.30
N VAL A 249 -9.74 7.81 15.33
CA VAL A 249 -9.92 8.16 13.90
C VAL A 249 -11.36 7.91 13.46
N HIS A 250 -12.02 6.83 13.93
CA HIS A 250 -13.43 6.58 13.58
C HIS A 250 -14.37 7.62 14.19
N GLU A 251 -14.19 8.00 15.47
CA GLU A 251 -14.95 9.06 16.11
C GLU A 251 -14.81 10.39 15.34
N LEU A 252 -13.59 10.73 14.90
CA LEU A 252 -13.35 11.91 14.07
C LEU A 252 -13.97 11.78 12.68
N ALA A 253 -13.92 10.59 12.07
CA ALA A 253 -14.54 10.35 10.77
C ALA A 253 -16.06 10.57 10.82
N GLU A 254 -16.72 10.07 11.85
CA GLU A 254 -18.15 10.31 12.12
C GLU A 254 -18.44 11.80 12.32
N GLU A 255 -17.61 12.50 13.13
CA GLU A 255 -17.74 13.94 13.38
C GLU A 255 -17.66 14.75 12.07
N TYR A 256 -16.80 14.36 11.14
CA TYR A 256 -16.61 15.05 9.86
C TYR A 256 -17.44 14.45 8.69
N GLY A 257 -18.37 13.55 8.99
CA GLY A 257 -19.31 13.01 7.99
C GLY A 257 -18.68 12.05 6.98
N ILE A 258 -17.51 11.46 7.29
CA ILE A 258 -16.98 10.34 6.52
C ILE A 258 -17.73 9.10 6.98
N GLY A 259 -18.62 8.59 6.13
CA GLY A 259 -19.46 7.43 6.46
C GLY A 259 -18.64 6.15 6.70
N PRO A 260 -19.23 5.14 7.36
CA PRO A 260 -18.62 3.82 7.46
C PRO A 260 -18.42 3.26 6.04
N THR A 261 -17.34 2.51 5.87
CA THR A 261 -17.04 1.84 4.59
C THR A 261 -18.27 1.07 4.13
N ARG A 262 -18.98 1.55 3.08
CA ARG A 262 -20.16 0.84 2.56
C ARG A 262 -19.75 -0.52 2.03
N ALA A 263 -20.58 -1.54 2.29
CA ALA A 263 -20.44 -2.85 1.67
C ALA A 263 -20.48 -2.68 0.14
N GLY A 264 -19.38 -2.98 -0.55
CA GLY A 264 -19.21 -2.71 -2.00
C GLY A 264 -17.93 -1.93 -2.32
N MET A 265 -17.39 -1.18 -1.38
CA MET A 265 -16.03 -0.65 -1.51
C MET A 265 -14.99 -1.76 -1.29
N PRO A 266 -13.75 -1.60 -1.85
CA PRO A 266 -12.78 -2.68 -1.84
C PRO A 266 -12.68 -3.25 -0.45
N ARG A 267 -13.16 -4.47 -0.32
CA ARG A 267 -13.12 -5.22 0.92
C ARG A 267 -11.70 -5.21 1.42
N ARG A 268 -11.54 -4.74 2.65
CA ARG A 268 -10.37 -4.90 3.52
C ARG A 268 -9.14 -5.35 2.74
N ILE A 269 -8.15 -4.49 2.60
CA ILE A 269 -6.78 -4.98 2.46
C ILE A 269 -6.62 -5.94 3.63
N ALA A 270 -6.69 -7.25 3.34
CA ALA A 270 -6.55 -8.26 4.36
C ALA A 270 -5.23 -7.96 5.04
N GLN A 271 -5.26 -7.65 6.34
CA GLN A 271 -4.03 -7.60 7.10
C GLN A 271 -3.43 -9.00 6.91
N PRO A 272 -2.18 -9.13 6.42
CA PRO A 272 -1.54 -10.43 6.41
C PRO A 272 -1.59 -10.92 7.86
N GLY A 273 -2.25 -12.06 8.07
CA GLY A 273 -2.30 -12.73 9.36
C GLY A 273 -0.89 -12.89 9.89
N PRO A 274 -0.69 -13.06 11.20
CA PRO A 274 0.60 -13.39 11.75
C PRO A 274 1.08 -14.64 11.01
N THR A 275 2.10 -14.50 10.18
CA THR A 275 2.87 -15.64 9.69
C THR A 275 3.57 -16.19 10.92
N ASP A 276 3.12 -17.36 11.34
CA ASP A 276 3.75 -18.16 12.39
C ASP A 276 5.24 -18.36 12.01
N PRO A 277 6.21 -18.11 12.88
CA PRO A 277 7.62 -18.22 12.58
C PRO A 277 8.13 -19.66 12.66
N THR A 278 7.35 -20.66 12.35
CA THR A 278 7.79 -22.04 12.19
C THR A 278 7.85 -22.42 10.72
N GLU A 279 8.96 -22.08 10.06
CA GLU A 279 9.41 -22.85 8.92
C GLU A 279 9.97 -24.19 9.43
N PRO A 280 9.48 -25.34 8.98
CA PRO A 280 10.24 -26.58 9.09
C PRO A 280 11.25 -26.65 7.95
N ASP A 281 12.48 -26.95 8.35
CA ASP A 281 13.58 -27.42 7.54
C ASP A 281 13.14 -28.51 6.56
N GLY A 282 13.69 -28.49 5.35
CA GLY A 282 13.28 -29.34 4.24
C GLY A 282 13.48 -30.83 4.47
N SER A 283 12.49 -31.59 4.12
CA SER A 283 12.67 -32.92 3.52
C SER A 283 11.43 -33.35 2.75
N ALA A 284 11.68 -33.99 1.64
CA ALA A 284 10.76 -34.45 0.62
C ALA A 284 9.76 -35.51 1.15
N GLY A 285 8.54 -35.51 0.63
CA GLY A 285 7.60 -36.63 0.77
C GLY A 285 6.27 -36.37 0.08
N ALA A 286 5.96 -37.22 -0.86
CA ALA A 286 4.87 -37.17 -1.85
C ALA A 286 3.49 -37.52 -1.30
N VAL A 287 2.46 -37.16 -2.09
CA VAL A 287 1.16 -37.83 -2.39
C VAL A 287 -0.08 -37.47 -1.57
N GLY A 288 -1.07 -36.91 -2.28
CA GLY A 288 -2.47 -37.33 -2.34
C GLY A 288 -3.53 -36.36 -1.81
N PRO A 289 -4.71 -36.32 -2.41
CA PRO A 289 -5.60 -35.17 -2.42
C PRO A 289 -6.66 -35.22 -1.31
N ALA A 290 -7.06 -34.06 -0.82
CA ALA A 290 -8.33 -33.91 -0.12
C ALA A 290 -8.99 -32.57 -0.48
N VAL A 291 -10.20 -32.69 -0.96
CA VAL A 291 -11.17 -31.65 -1.33
C VAL A 291 -11.61 -30.88 -0.08
N GLY A 292 -11.59 -29.56 -0.17
CA GLY A 292 -12.16 -28.69 0.85
C GLY A 292 -12.26 -27.29 0.29
N ALA A 293 -13.47 -26.86 -0.13
CA ALA A 293 -13.76 -25.52 -0.61
C ALA A 293 -13.62 -24.51 0.52
N ALA A 294 -12.53 -23.75 0.55
CA ALA A 294 -12.37 -22.54 1.34
C ALA A 294 -12.23 -21.37 0.40
N GLY A 295 -13.05 -20.33 0.60
CA GLY A 295 -13.14 -19.16 -0.25
C GLY A 295 -11.77 -18.51 -0.51
N ALA A 296 -11.44 -18.40 -1.78
CA ALA A 296 -10.19 -17.79 -2.24
C ALA A 296 -10.14 -16.33 -1.82
N GLY A 297 -9.15 -15.97 -0.99
CA GLY A 297 -8.82 -14.58 -0.68
C GLY A 297 -8.29 -13.85 -1.93
N PRO A 298 -8.26 -12.51 -1.92
CA PRO A 298 -7.84 -11.72 -3.09
C PRO A 298 -6.41 -12.08 -3.50
N VAL A 299 -6.23 -12.31 -4.80
CA VAL A 299 -4.91 -12.55 -5.38
C VAL A 299 -4.12 -11.25 -5.37
N GLN A 300 -3.01 -11.23 -4.67
CA GLN A 300 -2.09 -10.09 -4.64
C GLN A 300 -1.13 -10.17 -5.82
N LEU A 301 -1.27 -9.28 -6.80
CA LEU A 301 -0.26 -9.09 -7.83
C LEU A 301 0.83 -8.15 -7.31
N THR A 302 2.02 -8.68 -7.09
CA THR A 302 3.20 -7.88 -6.78
C THR A 302 3.85 -7.45 -8.09
N LEU A 303 3.57 -6.21 -8.50
CA LEU A 303 4.23 -5.56 -9.63
C LEU A 303 5.57 -4.98 -9.13
N ILE A 304 6.61 -5.79 -9.08
CA ILE A 304 7.98 -5.37 -8.79
C ILE A 304 8.81 -5.47 -10.05
#